data_7f29477baf5b18641d9ff7611686bb76
#
_entry.id   7f29477baf5b18641d9ff7611686bb76
#
_cell.length_a   1.000
_cell.length_b   1.000
_cell.length_c   1.000
_cell.angle_alpha   90.00
_cell.angle_beta   90.00
_cell.angle_gamma   90.00
#
_symmetry.space_group_name_H-M   'P 1'
#
loop_
_entity.id
_entity.type
_entity.pdbx_description
1 polymer ?
#
loop_
_entity_poly.entity_id
_entity_poly.type
_entity_poly.pdbx_seq_one_letter_code
_entity_poly.pdbx_strand_id
1 'polypeptide(L)'
;MPSDNIDAREIRYFEHHGADWWKQDGSLKALHDINPLRLSYVADRAPLAGREILDVGCGGGILSEALARAGARVTAIDQAVSALSAAREHRDDAGLDIDYRQATAEALAGEMPGRFDGIVCMELLEHVPEPRSILSACRDLAKPGGDIFLSTINRTWLSGLLVVFLAERVLRIVEKGTHHYRQLIAPRELARWADAAGLEVRDCRGFLYLPFLGRAFLTKAKPMNYLMHLGKAERERE
;
A
#
# COMPACT_ATOMS: atom_id res chain seq x y z
N MET A 1 24.88 -5.12 9.05
CA MET A 1 23.46 -5.42 8.90
C MET A 1 22.85 -4.23 8.19
N PRO A 2 22.15 -4.36 7.04
CA PRO A 2 21.37 -3.24 6.55
C PRO A 2 20.37 -2.88 7.65
N SER A 3 20.24 -1.60 7.99
CA SER A 3 19.19 -1.14 8.89
C SER A 3 17.87 -1.52 8.25
N ASP A 4 16.98 -2.18 9.03
CA ASP A 4 15.64 -2.47 8.56
C ASP A 4 15.00 -1.18 8.03
N ASN A 5 14.37 -1.24 6.87
CA ASN A 5 13.71 -0.10 6.23
C ASN A 5 12.40 0.24 6.95
N ILE A 6 12.54 0.64 8.21
CA ILE A 6 11.46 0.76 9.19
C ILE A 6 11.58 2.11 9.91
N ASP A 7 10.53 2.91 9.95
CA ASP A 7 10.39 4.01 10.89
C ASP A 7 9.64 3.55 12.16
N ALA A 8 10.35 3.45 13.27
CA ALA A 8 9.78 2.99 14.54
C ALA A 8 8.67 3.92 15.09
N ARG A 9 8.56 5.18 14.63
CA ARG A 9 7.48 6.10 15.02
C ARG A 9 6.20 5.75 14.28
N GLU A 10 6.31 5.46 12.98
CA GLU A 10 5.19 5.04 12.15
C GLU A 10 4.62 3.70 12.65
N ILE A 11 5.47 2.72 12.95
CA ILE A 11 5.00 1.46 13.54
C ILE A 11 4.24 1.71 14.84
N ARG A 12 4.78 2.51 15.77
CA ARG A 12 4.09 2.82 17.04
C ARG A 12 2.73 3.49 16.81
N TYR A 13 2.61 4.33 15.80
CA TYR A 13 1.33 4.94 15.44
C TYR A 13 0.30 3.86 15.06
N PHE A 14 0.65 2.96 14.16
CA PHE A 14 -0.25 1.86 13.74
C PHE A 14 -0.51 0.84 14.85
N GLU A 15 0.46 0.60 15.74
CA GLU A 15 0.28 -0.23 16.93
C GLU A 15 -0.83 0.33 17.85
N HIS A 16 -0.91 1.63 18.04
CA HIS A 16 -1.95 2.26 18.87
C HIS A 16 -3.36 2.15 18.27
N HIS A 17 -3.48 1.95 16.96
CA HIS A 17 -4.74 1.86 16.25
C HIS A 17 -5.22 0.41 16.04
N GLY A 18 -4.54 -0.59 16.61
CA GLY A 18 -4.82 -2.01 16.39
C GLY A 18 -6.30 -2.38 16.57
N ALA A 19 -6.96 -1.88 17.64
CA ALA A 19 -8.37 -2.14 17.92
C ALA A 19 -9.36 -1.37 17.02
N ASP A 20 -8.89 -0.40 16.22
CA ASP A 20 -9.74 0.50 15.42
C ASP A 20 -9.79 0.14 13.94
N TRP A 21 -8.97 -0.84 13.50
CA TRP A 21 -8.86 -1.18 12.07
C TRP A 21 -10.19 -1.50 11.41
N TRP A 22 -11.08 -2.21 12.09
CA TRP A 22 -12.36 -2.66 11.54
C TRP A 22 -13.56 -1.83 12.01
N LYS A 23 -13.33 -0.75 12.75
CA LYS A 23 -14.40 0.20 13.11
C LYS A 23 -14.73 1.09 11.92
N GLN A 24 -15.90 0.89 11.32
CA GLN A 24 -16.33 1.64 10.13
C GLN A 24 -16.49 3.15 10.37
N ASP A 25 -16.74 3.58 11.62
CA ASP A 25 -16.85 4.98 12.03
C ASP A 25 -15.60 5.48 12.78
N GLY A 26 -14.51 4.69 12.76
CA GLY A 26 -13.25 4.98 13.44
C GLY A 26 -12.32 5.95 12.70
N SER A 27 -11.14 6.14 13.26
CA SER A 27 -10.07 6.98 12.69
C SER A 27 -9.61 6.49 11.32
N LEU A 28 -9.79 5.21 10.99
CA LEU A 28 -9.40 4.56 9.74
C LEU A 28 -10.53 4.42 8.72
N LYS A 29 -11.68 5.09 8.97
CA LYS A 29 -12.85 5.08 8.08
C LYS A 29 -12.49 5.36 6.61
N ALA A 30 -11.59 6.30 6.36
CA ALA A 30 -11.16 6.65 5.01
C ALA A 30 -10.58 5.46 4.25
N LEU A 31 -9.87 4.54 4.91
CA LEU A 31 -9.32 3.33 4.30
C LEU A 31 -10.43 2.38 3.83
N HIS A 32 -11.51 2.24 4.62
CA HIS A 32 -12.69 1.47 4.22
C HIS A 32 -13.40 2.09 3.02
N ASP A 33 -13.60 3.42 3.05
CA ASP A 33 -14.30 4.15 2.00
C ASP A 33 -13.56 4.10 0.64
N ILE A 34 -12.23 4.11 0.65
CA ILE A 34 -11.42 4.06 -0.58
C ILE A 34 -11.13 2.62 -1.06
N ASN A 35 -11.32 1.62 -0.21
CA ASN A 35 -10.97 0.24 -0.53
C ASN A 35 -11.69 -0.32 -1.77
N PRO A 36 -13.00 -0.05 -2.02
CA PRO A 36 -13.65 -0.49 -3.25
C PRO A 36 -12.98 0.06 -4.51
N LEU A 37 -12.47 1.30 -4.47
CA LEU A 37 -11.73 1.90 -5.58
C LEU A 37 -10.39 1.20 -5.80
N ARG A 38 -9.65 0.91 -4.72
CA ARG A 38 -8.37 0.19 -4.80
C ARG A 38 -8.56 -1.19 -5.41
N LEU A 39 -9.54 -1.95 -4.91
CA LEU A 39 -9.86 -3.27 -5.44
C LEU A 39 -10.25 -3.21 -6.92
N SER A 40 -11.15 -2.29 -7.32
CA SER A 40 -11.54 -2.18 -8.73
C SER A 40 -10.37 -1.78 -9.62
N TYR A 41 -9.50 -0.88 -9.17
CA TYR A 41 -8.31 -0.48 -9.93
C TYR A 41 -7.38 -1.66 -10.22
N VAL A 42 -7.21 -2.55 -9.26
CA VAL A 42 -6.42 -3.79 -9.41
C VAL A 42 -7.14 -4.77 -10.32
N ALA A 43 -8.42 -5.08 -10.03
CA ALA A 43 -9.21 -6.09 -10.75
C ALA A 43 -9.44 -5.75 -12.23
N ASP A 44 -9.54 -4.46 -12.58
CA ASP A 44 -9.69 -3.99 -13.96
C ASP A 44 -8.41 -4.17 -14.80
N ARG A 45 -7.24 -4.41 -14.16
CA ARG A 45 -5.91 -4.46 -14.80
C ARG A 45 -5.23 -5.81 -14.71
N ALA A 46 -5.59 -6.61 -13.72
CA ALA A 46 -5.04 -7.94 -13.52
C ALA A 46 -6.12 -8.92 -13.03
N PRO A 47 -6.16 -10.17 -13.52
CA PRO A 47 -7.06 -11.18 -12.99
C PRO A 47 -6.66 -11.50 -11.54
N LEU A 48 -7.66 -11.68 -10.65
CA LEU A 48 -7.43 -12.00 -9.25
C LEU A 48 -7.68 -13.48 -8.92
N ALA A 49 -8.70 -14.09 -9.54
CA ALA A 49 -9.12 -15.44 -9.22
C ALA A 49 -7.98 -16.47 -9.43
N GLY A 50 -7.63 -17.18 -8.37
CA GLY A 50 -6.58 -18.19 -8.34
C GLY A 50 -5.15 -17.67 -8.40
N ARG A 51 -4.94 -16.33 -8.42
CA ARG A 51 -3.61 -15.71 -8.48
C ARG A 51 -3.00 -15.58 -7.08
N GLU A 52 -1.68 -15.73 -7.03
CA GLU A 52 -0.87 -15.46 -5.84
C GLU A 52 -0.64 -13.95 -5.73
N ILE A 53 -1.27 -13.31 -4.78
CA ILE A 53 -1.17 -11.85 -4.57
C ILE A 53 -0.48 -11.57 -3.23
N LEU A 54 0.47 -10.64 -3.25
CA LEU A 54 1.10 -10.11 -2.05
C LEU A 54 0.54 -8.72 -1.73
N ASP A 55 0.16 -8.52 -0.46
CA ASP A 55 -0.21 -7.20 0.08
C ASP A 55 0.92 -6.73 1.02
N VAL A 56 1.65 -5.68 0.59
CA VAL A 56 2.80 -5.11 1.31
C VAL A 56 2.35 -3.90 2.10
N GLY A 57 2.51 -3.94 3.43
CA GLY A 57 1.99 -2.93 4.34
C GLY A 57 0.48 -3.08 4.49
N CYS A 58 0.02 -4.30 4.75
CA CYS A 58 -1.41 -4.63 4.75
C CYS A 58 -2.21 -4.02 5.91
N GLY A 59 -1.54 -3.53 6.96
CA GLY A 59 -2.18 -3.04 8.18
C GLY A 59 -3.15 -4.09 8.76
N GLY A 60 -4.38 -3.68 9.06
CA GLY A 60 -5.44 -4.56 9.53
C GLY A 60 -6.12 -5.43 8.46
N GLY A 61 -5.58 -5.51 7.23
CA GLY A 61 -6.03 -6.47 6.23
C GLY A 61 -7.25 -6.07 5.40
N ILE A 62 -7.66 -4.80 5.40
CA ILE A 62 -8.86 -4.32 4.68
C ILE A 62 -8.82 -4.65 3.18
N LEU A 63 -7.67 -4.40 2.52
CA LEU A 63 -7.50 -4.72 1.10
C LEU A 63 -7.24 -6.20 0.89
N SER A 64 -6.45 -6.82 1.77
CA SER A 64 -6.15 -8.26 1.73
C SER A 64 -7.42 -9.11 1.70
N GLU A 65 -8.41 -8.81 2.55
CA GLU A 65 -9.69 -9.51 2.54
C GLU A 65 -10.51 -9.26 1.27
N ALA A 66 -10.50 -8.04 0.76
CA ALA A 66 -11.21 -7.74 -0.47
C ALA A 66 -10.61 -8.52 -1.67
N LEU A 67 -9.28 -8.66 -1.72
CA LEU A 67 -8.57 -9.47 -2.71
C LEU A 67 -8.89 -10.97 -2.56
N ALA A 68 -8.91 -11.48 -1.32
CA ALA A 68 -9.25 -12.87 -1.04
C ALA A 68 -10.71 -13.19 -1.43
N ARG A 69 -11.66 -12.30 -1.11
CA ARG A 69 -13.07 -12.41 -1.54
C ARG A 69 -13.22 -12.35 -3.06
N ALA A 70 -12.32 -11.69 -3.78
CA ALA A 70 -12.25 -11.69 -5.24
C ALA A 70 -11.59 -12.95 -5.82
N GLY A 71 -11.24 -13.94 -4.97
CA GLY A 71 -10.71 -15.23 -5.35
C GLY A 71 -9.19 -15.32 -5.44
N ALA A 72 -8.45 -14.32 -4.99
CA ALA A 72 -6.99 -14.37 -4.92
C ALA A 72 -6.52 -15.25 -3.75
N ARG A 73 -5.35 -15.88 -3.89
CA ARG A 73 -4.57 -16.46 -2.80
C ARG A 73 -3.67 -15.38 -2.23
N VAL A 74 -3.97 -14.88 -1.04
CA VAL A 74 -3.33 -13.69 -0.48
C VAL A 74 -2.29 -14.07 0.57
N THR A 75 -1.07 -13.57 0.37
CA THR A 75 -0.07 -13.38 1.42
C THR A 75 -0.04 -11.90 1.75
N ALA A 76 -0.02 -11.53 3.02
CA ALA A 76 -0.06 -10.15 3.46
C ALA A 76 0.99 -9.90 4.55
N ILE A 77 1.76 -8.84 4.41
CA ILE A 77 2.84 -8.50 5.33
C ILE A 77 2.70 -7.10 5.90
N ASP A 78 3.02 -6.99 7.19
CA ASP A 78 3.14 -5.72 7.91
C ASP A 78 4.15 -5.83 9.05
N GLN A 79 4.60 -4.71 9.61
CA GLN A 79 5.47 -4.67 10.79
C GLN A 79 4.71 -4.44 12.09
N ALA A 80 3.52 -3.85 12.04
CA ALA A 80 2.68 -3.57 13.20
C ALA A 80 1.98 -4.85 13.69
N VAL A 81 2.42 -5.37 14.83
CA VAL A 81 1.90 -6.64 15.40
C VAL A 81 0.42 -6.53 15.74
N SER A 82 0.00 -5.39 16.30
CA SER A 82 -1.40 -5.15 16.68
C SER A 82 -2.32 -5.07 15.45
N ALA A 83 -1.84 -4.48 14.34
CA ALA A 83 -2.58 -4.46 13.08
C ALA A 83 -2.75 -5.87 12.50
N LEU A 84 -1.67 -6.67 12.50
CA LEU A 84 -1.72 -8.07 12.08
C LEU A 84 -2.60 -8.93 12.98
N SER A 85 -2.66 -8.63 14.29
CA SER A 85 -3.58 -9.32 15.21
C SER A 85 -5.04 -9.06 14.84
N ALA A 86 -5.39 -7.79 14.60
CA ALA A 86 -6.73 -7.41 14.15
C ALA A 86 -7.08 -8.02 12.78
N ALA A 87 -6.10 -8.08 11.86
CA ALA A 87 -6.27 -8.71 10.56
C ALA A 87 -6.56 -10.21 10.66
N ARG A 88 -5.83 -10.93 11.53
CA ARG A 88 -6.05 -12.38 11.76
C ARG A 88 -7.39 -12.65 12.41
N GLU A 89 -7.76 -11.89 13.45
CA GLU A 89 -9.04 -12.02 14.13
C GLU A 89 -10.20 -11.84 13.13
N HIS A 90 -10.18 -10.76 12.36
CA HIS A 90 -11.26 -10.51 11.41
C HIS A 90 -11.30 -11.50 10.24
N ARG A 91 -10.13 -11.98 9.77
CA ARG A 91 -10.03 -13.07 8.79
C ARG A 91 -10.71 -14.34 9.30
N ASP A 92 -10.44 -14.71 10.56
CA ASP A 92 -10.97 -15.94 11.17
C ASP A 92 -12.50 -15.84 11.33
N ASP A 93 -13.01 -14.68 11.75
CA ASP A 93 -14.45 -14.38 11.83
C ASP A 93 -15.12 -14.40 10.46
N ALA A 94 -14.41 -13.94 9.42
CA ALA A 94 -14.88 -13.92 8.04
C ALA A 94 -14.75 -15.28 7.32
N GLY A 95 -14.06 -16.27 7.90
CA GLY A 95 -13.79 -17.57 7.30
C GLY A 95 -12.94 -17.50 6.04
N LEU A 96 -12.00 -16.54 5.96
CA LEU A 96 -11.10 -16.34 4.82
C LEU A 96 -9.78 -17.07 5.02
N ASP A 97 -9.12 -17.44 3.91
CA ASP A 97 -7.77 -18.00 3.91
C ASP A 97 -6.78 -16.95 3.41
N ILE A 98 -6.07 -16.31 4.36
CA ILE A 98 -5.06 -15.28 4.11
C ILE A 98 -3.84 -15.55 5.00
N ASP A 99 -2.66 -15.58 4.39
CA ASP A 99 -1.40 -15.78 5.11
C ASP A 99 -0.82 -14.45 5.59
N TYR A 100 -1.11 -14.05 6.84
CA TYR A 100 -0.59 -12.84 7.46
C TYR A 100 0.76 -13.09 8.15
N ARG A 101 1.82 -12.35 7.73
CA ARG A 101 3.18 -12.48 8.27
C ARG A 101 3.71 -11.14 8.78
N GLN A 102 4.46 -11.19 9.88
CA GLN A 102 5.29 -10.05 10.29
C GLN A 102 6.62 -10.11 9.53
N ALA A 103 6.74 -9.31 8.48
CA ALA A 103 7.94 -9.27 7.63
C ALA A 103 8.07 -7.92 6.91
N THR A 104 9.28 -7.54 6.52
CA THR A 104 9.51 -6.48 5.54
C THR A 104 9.46 -7.06 4.13
N ALA A 105 9.22 -6.22 3.12
CA ALA A 105 9.24 -6.64 1.73
C ALA A 105 10.62 -7.16 1.32
N GLU A 106 11.67 -6.53 1.83
CA GLU A 106 13.06 -6.89 1.56
C GLU A 106 13.43 -8.27 2.13
N ALA A 107 13.01 -8.57 3.36
CA ALA A 107 13.21 -9.88 3.97
C ALA A 107 12.48 -10.96 3.17
N LEU A 108 11.20 -10.71 2.86
CA LEU A 108 10.40 -11.65 2.08
C LEU A 108 10.96 -11.87 0.67
N ALA A 109 11.56 -10.86 0.05
CA ALA A 109 12.19 -10.99 -1.28
C ALA A 109 13.36 -11.99 -1.28
N GLY A 110 14.08 -12.09 -0.15
CA GLY A 110 15.10 -13.13 0.05
C GLY A 110 14.54 -14.55 0.19
N GLU A 111 13.32 -14.68 0.72
CA GLU A 111 12.68 -15.98 1.01
C GLU A 111 11.85 -16.50 -0.18
N MET A 112 11.16 -15.62 -0.89
CA MET A 112 10.14 -15.96 -1.88
C MET A 112 10.32 -15.22 -3.21
N PRO A 113 11.51 -15.20 -3.84
CA PRO A 113 11.74 -14.46 -5.08
C PRO A 113 10.88 -15.02 -6.22
N GLY A 114 10.26 -14.13 -7.01
CA GLY A 114 9.46 -14.50 -8.17
C GLY A 114 8.22 -15.33 -7.85
N ARG A 115 7.64 -15.17 -6.66
CA ARG A 115 6.52 -15.98 -6.19
C ARG A 115 5.16 -15.45 -6.62
N PHE A 116 4.98 -14.13 -6.71
CA PHE A 116 3.67 -13.50 -6.81
C PHE A 116 3.30 -13.09 -8.24
N ASP A 117 2.06 -13.37 -8.63
CA ASP A 117 1.48 -12.93 -9.90
C ASP A 117 1.18 -11.42 -9.87
N GLY A 118 0.79 -10.91 -8.70
CA GLY A 118 0.54 -9.50 -8.46
C GLY A 118 0.97 -9.06 -7.06
N ILE A 119 1.34 -7.80 -6.94
CA ILE A 119 1.71 -7.18 -5.66
C ILE A 119 0.91 -5.89 -5.51
N VAL A 120 0.31 -5.67 -4.35
CA VAL A 120 -0.27 -4.40 -3.96
C VAL A 120 0.56 -3.80 -2.83
N CYS A 121 0.82 -2.50 -2.89
CA CYS A 121 1.54 -1.74 -1.86
C CYS A 121 0.86 -0.36 -1.79
N MET A 122 -0.13 -0.24 -0.90
CA MET A 122 -1.01 0.91 -0.85
C MET A 122 -0.74 1.74 0.39
N GLU A 123 -0.46 3.05 0.21
CA GLU A 123 -0.21 4.01 1.29
C GLU A 123 0.92 3.57 2.25
N LEU A 124 1.99 2.98 1.72
CA LEU A 124 3.16 2.56 2.50
C LEU A 124 4.40 3.41 2.21
N LEU A 125 4.60 3.80 0.95
CA LEU A 125 5.87 4.37 0.50
C LEU A 125 6.25 5.67 1.21
N GLU A 126 5.28 6.47 1.64
CA GLU A 126 5.46 7.70 2.42
C GLU A 126 5.85 7.47 3.89
N HIS A 127 5.71 6.23 4.39
CA HIS A 127 5.96 5.85 5.78
C HIS A 127 7.29 5.12 6.00
N VAL A 128 8.03 4.85 4.93
CA VAL A 128 9.33 4.15 5.01
C VAL A 128 10.51 5.07 4.72
N PRO A 129 11.67 4.86 5.36
CA PRO A 129 12.88 5.66 5.11
C PRO A 129 13.38 5.59 3.67
N GLU A 130 13.33 4.41 3.04
CA GLU A 130 13.88 4.13 1.70
C GLU A 130 12.82 3.50 0.77
N PRO A 131 11.90 4.31 0.20
CA PRO A 131 10.85 3.78 -0.70
C PRO A 131 11.38 3.02 -1.92
N ARG A 132 12.60 3.34 -2.38
CA ARG A 132 13.23 2.65 -3.51
C ARG A 132 13.56 1.20 -3.21
N SER A 133 13.88 0.90 -1.94
CA SER A 133 14.13 -0.47 -1.47
C SER A 133 12.85 -1.32 -1.61
N ILE A 134 11.69 -0.77 -1.24
CA ILE A 134 10.39 -1.42 -1.42
C ILE A 134 10.13 -1.74 -2.90
N LEU A 135 10.41 -0.80 -3.82
CA LEU A 135 10.25 -1.05 -5.26
C LEU A 135 11.13 -2.20 -5.76
N SER A 136 12.39 -2.23 -5.31
CA SER A 136 13.31 -3.32 -5.64
C SER A 136 12.83 -4.66 -5.09
N ALA A 137 12.37 -4.69 -3.83
CA ALA A 137 11.81 -5.88 -3.21
C ALA A 137 10.54 -6.36 -3.93
N CYS A 138 9.61 -5.45 -4.29
CA CYS A 138 8.43 -5.80 -5.09
C CYS A 138 8.80 -6.38 -6.46
N ARG A 139 9.81 -5.81 -7.15
CA ARG A 139 10.32 -6.39 -8.39
C ARG A 139 10.83 -7.81 -8.18
N ASP A 140 11.60 -8.05 -7.12
CA ASP A 140 12.20 -9.36 -6.86
C ASP A 140 11.15 -10.40 -6.48
N LEU A 141 10.11 -10.01 -5.75
CA LEU A 141 8.97 -10.84 -5.35
C LEU A 141 8.02 -11.18 -6.51
N ALA A 142 7.87 -10.26 -7.48
CA ALA A 142 6.99 -10.46 -8.62
C ALA A 142 7.55 -11.50 -9.59
N LYS A 143 6.69 -12.34 -10.16
CA LYS A 143 6.99 -13.20 -11.31
C LYS A 143 7.39 -12.36 -12.52
N PRO A 144 8.15 -12.90 -13.50
CA PRO A 144 8.26 -12.28 -14.82
C PRO A 144 6.85 -12.04 -15.41
N GLY A 145 6.60 -10.86 -15.95
CA GLY A 145 5.28 -10.42 -16.42
C GLY A 145 4.30 -10.03 -15.33
N GLY A 146 4.67 -10.15 -14.06
CA GLY A 146 3.80 -9.84 -12.91
C GLY A 146 3.47 -8.36 -12.79
N ASP A 147 2.36 -8.08 -12.12
CA ASP A 147 1.79 -6.76 -11.93
C ASP A 147 2.09 -6.20 -10.53
N ILE A 148 2.38 -4.90 -10.43
CA ILE A 148 2.62 -4.22 -9.16
C ILE A 148 1.74 -2.97 -9.11
N PHE A 149 0.96 -2.84 -8.05
CA PHE A 149 0.04 -1.73 -7.84
C PHE A 149 0.46 -0.94 -6.61
N LEU A 150 0.69 0.35 -6.79
CA LEU A 150 1.13 1.25 -5.73
C LEU A 150 0.10 2.36 -5.54
N SER A 151 -0.06 2.83 -4.31
CA SER A 151 -0.67 4.12 -4.05
C SER A 151 0.14 4.93 -3.05
N THR A 152 0.08 6.25 -3.17
CA THR A 152 0.70 7.17 -2.23
C THR A 152 0.17 8.59 -2.42
N ILE A 153 0.57 9.50 -1.53
CA ILE A 153 0.19 10.90 -1.55
C ILE A 153 1.15 11.68 -2.46
N ASN A 154 0.58 12.42 -3.43
CA ASN A 154 1.34 13.27 -4.33
C ASN A 154 1.92 14.49 -3.60
N ARG A 155 3.16 14.86 -3.90
CA ARG A 155 3.81 16.07 -3.38
C ARG A 155 3.31 17.32 -4.11
N THR A 156 2.14 17.82 -3.67
CA THR A 156 1.54 19.07 -4.14
C THR A 156 1.39 20.04 -2.96
N TRP A 157 1.21 21.33 -3.28
CA TRP A 157 0.92 22.33 -2.24
C TRP A 157 -0.39 22.01 -1.51
N LEU A 158 -1.37 21.46 -2.23
CA LEU A 158 -2.67 21.05 -1.68
C LEU A 158 -2.51 19.89 -0.70
N SER A 159 -1.72 18.87 -1.06
CA SER A 159 -1.39 17.76 -0.16
C SER A 159 -0.64 18.24 1.06
N GLY A 160 0.32 19.17 0.90
CA GLY A 160 1.05 19.78 2.00
C GLY A 160 0.12 20.49 2.98
N LEU A 161 -0.82 21.29 2.49
CA LEU A 161 -1.83 21.96 3.33
C LEU A 161 -2.73 20.95 4.06
N LEU A 162 -3.16 19.88 3.37
CA LEU A 162 -4.02 18.87 3.97
C LEU A 162 -3.28 18.04 5.02
N VAL A 163 -2.04 17.65 4.76
CA VAL A 163 -1.19 16.93 5.73
C VAL A 163 -0.96 17.78 6.97
N VAL A 164 -0.63 19.07 6.81
CA VAL A 164 -0.49 20.01 7.94
C VAL A 164 -1.82 20.15 8.69
N PHE A 165 -2.94 20.33 7.98
CA PHE A 165 -4.25 20.48 8.58
C PHE A 165 -4.72 19.21 9.32
N LEU A 166 -4.49 18.02 8.76
CA LEU A 166 -4.77 16.73 9.41
C LEU A 166 -3.86 16.49 10.61
N ALA A 167 -2.58 16.78 10.47
CA ALA A 167 -1.61 16.64 11.55
C ALA A 167 -1.94 17.55 12.75
N GLU A 168 -2.34 18.80 12.49
CA GLU A 168 -2.68 19.75 13.56
C GLU A 168 -4.04 19.48 14.20
N ARG A 169 -5.03 19.02 13.44
CA ARG A 169 -6.41 18.94 13.89
C ARG A 169 -6.86 17.54 14.34
N VAL A 170 -6.33 16.50 13.75
CA VAL A 170 -6.71 15.10 14.06
C VAL A 170 -5.70 14.44 14.99
N LEU A 171 -4.43 14.67 14.79
CA LEU A 171 -3.38 13.89 15.48
C LEU A 171 -2.85 14.53 16.76
N ARG A 172 -3.05 15.82 17.01
CA ARG A 172 -2.48 16.54 18.20
C ARG A 172 -1.03 16.12 18.59
N ILE A 173 -0.31 15.45 17.70
CA ILE A 173 0.92 14.71 17.96
C ILE A 173 2.14 15.38 17.31
N VAL A 174 1.96 16.47 16.54
CA VAL A 174 3.09 17.06 15.84
C VAL A 174 3.66 18.23 16.62
N GLU A 175 4.78 17.97 17.27
CA GLU A 175 5.79 19.01 17.43
C GLU A 175 6.14 19.53 16.02
N LYS A 176 6.06 20.85 15.86
CA LYS A 176 6.35 21.58 14.62
C LYS A 176 7.62 21.08 13.95
N GLY A 177 7.50 20.36 12.84
CA GLY A 177 8.66 19.87 12.10
C GLY A 177 8.33 19.47 10.67
N THR A 178 8.99 20.10 9.74
CA THR A 178 8.97 20.08 8.28
C THR A 178 9.20 18.71 7.60
N HIS A 179 9.15 17.59 8.32
CA HIS A 179 9.55 16.28 7.77
C HIS A 179 8.48 15.61 6.91
N HIS A 180 7.20 15.77 7.22
CA HIS A 180 6.10 15.08 6.52
C HIS A 180 5.93 15.48 5.05
N TYR A 181 6.18 16.74 4.67
CA TYR A 181 6.07 17.16 3.26
C TYR A 181 7.13 16.51 2.35
N ARG A 182 8.32 16.23 2.88
CA ARG A 182 9.41 15.60 2.12
C ARG A 182 9.19 14.11 1.85
N GLN A 183 8.32 13.47 2.62
CA GLN A 183 7.96 12.06 2.45
C GLN A 183 6.90 11.86 1.34
N LEU A 184 6.20 12.94 0.92
CA LEU A 184 5.26 12.86 -0.19
C LEU A 184 6.00 12.65 -1.51
N ILE A 185 5.47 11.79 -2.37
CA ILE A 185 6.17 11.30 -3.57
C ILE A 185 5.43 11.80 -4.82
N ALA A 186 6.13 12.57 -5.67
CA ALA A 186 5.52 13.01 -6.93
C ALA A 186 5.43 11.85 -7.95
N PRO A 187 4.37 11.74 -8.78
CA PRO A 187 4.22 10.65 -9.75
C PRO A 187 5.41 10.47 -10.70
N ARG A 188 6.02 11.58 -11.14
CA ARG A 188 7.23 11.53 -11.98
C ARG A 188 8.47 11.01 -11.25
N GLU A 189 8.52 11.21 -9.96
CA GLU A 189 9.62 10.71 -9.11
C GLU A 189 9.48 9.23 -8.89
N LEU A 190 8.26 8.75 -8.54
CA LEU A 190 7.96 7.32 -8.41
C LEU A 190 8.20 6.58 -9.74
N ALA A 191 7.79 7.17 -10.87
CA ALA A 191 8.04 6.58 -12.19
C ALA A 191 9.54 6.41 -12.48
N ARG A 192 10.37 7.42 -12.14
CA ARG A 192 11.84 7.30 -12.30
C ARG A 192 12.45 6.23 -11.39
N TRP A 193 11.93 6.08 -10.17
CA TRP A 193 12.40 5.02 -9.25
C TRP A 193 11.98 3.63 -9.74
N ALA A 194 10.77 3.51 -10.29
CA ALA A 194 10.29 2.28 -10.90
C ALA A 194 11.16 1.87 -12.09
N ASP A 195 11.46 2.79 -13.01
CA ASP A 195 12.34 2.58 -14.14
C ASP A 195 13.74 2.14 -13.71
N ALA A 196 14.33 2.85 -12.72
CA ALA A 196 15.63 2.48 -12.14
C ALA A 196 15.63 1.10 -11.46
N ALA A 197 14.46 0.64 -10.98
CA ALA A 197 14.27 -0.70 -10.45
C ALA A 197 13.98 -1.76 -11.54
N GLY A 198 13.91 -1.38 -12.82
CA GLY A 198 13.58 -2.28 -13.94
C GLY A 198 12.10 -2.64 -14.01
N LEU A 199 11.22 -1.71 -13.59
CA LEU A 199 9.77 -1.82 -13.67
C LEU A 199 9.21 -0.83 -14.67
N GLU A 200 8.27 -1.26 -15.51
CA GLU A 200 7.59 -0.44 -16.50
C GLU A 200 6.33 0.20 -15.92
N VAL A 201 6.12 1.49 -16.13
CA VAL A 201 4.87 2.17 -15.77
C VAL A 201 3.81 1.90 -16.84
N ARG A 202 2.77 1.13 -16.50
CA ARG A 202 1.65 0.80 -17.38
C ARG A 202 0.49 1.78 -17.30
N ASP A 203 0.19 2.29 -16.09
CA ASP A 203 -0.86 3.29 -15.86
C ASP A 203 -0.57 4.12 -14.60
N CYS A 204 -1.11 5.36 -14.57
CA CYS A 204 -1.06 6.22 -13.40
C CYS A 204 -2.30 7.11 -13.34
N ARG A 205 -3.14 6.92 -12.33
CA ARG A 205 -4.40 7.63 -12.10
C ARG A 205 -4.40 8.34 -10.77
N GLY A 206 -4.89 9.58 -10.76
CA GLY A 206 -5.28 10.22 -9.50
C GLY A 206 -6.58 9.62 -8.97
N PHE A 207 -6.85 9.86 -7.71
CA PHE A 207 -8.20 9.67 -7.17
C PHE A 207 -8.57 10.80 -6.21
N LEU A 208 -9.86 11.05 -6.14
CA LEU A 208 -10.46 12.02 -5.23
C LEU A 208 -11.35 11.27 -4.24
N TYR A 209 -11.07 11.42 -2.97
CA TYR A 209 -11.91 10.93 -1.88
C TYR A 209 -12.83 12.04 -1.40
N LEU A 210 -14.13 11.73 -1.29
CA LEU A 210 -15.17 12.64 -0.80
C LEU A 210 -15.72 12.10 0.53
N PRO A 211 -15.22 12.57 1.68
CA PRO A 211 -15.57 12.03 3.00
C PRO A 211 -17.08 12.07 3.30
N PHE A 212 -17.79 13.12 2.84
CA PHE A 212 -19.22 13.26 3.05
C PHE A 212 -20.06 12.21 2.32
N LEU A 213 -19.53 11.64 1.23
CA LEU A 213 -20.17 10.59 0.46
C LEU A 213 -19.63 9.19 0.82
N GLY A 214 -18.57 9.10 1.60
CA GLY A 214 -17.87 7.84 1.87
C GLY A 214 -17.39 7.13 0.59
N ARG A 215 -16.98 7.91 -0.44
CA ARG A 215 -16.64 7.37 -1.77
C ARG A 215 -15.40 8.03 -2.35
N ALA A 216 -14.69 7.26 -3.17
CA ALA A 216 -13.57 7.73 -3.95
C ALA A 216 -13.80 7.46 -5.45
N PHE A 217 -13.22 8.30 -6.31
CA PHE A 217 -13.37 8.24 -7.76
C PHE A 217 -12.03 8.44 -8.45
N LEU A 218 -11.74 7.66 -9.49
CA LEU A 218 -10.56 7.85 -10.33
C LEU A 218 -10.63 9.18 -11.10
N THR A 219 -9.50 9.84 -11.23
CA THR A 219 -9.35 11.08 -11.99
C THR A 219 -8.11 11.04 -12.88
N LYS A 220 -8.10 11.83 -13.95
CA LYS A 220 -6.88 12.03 -14.77
C LYS A 220 -5.87 12.92 -14.04
N ALA A 221 -6.36 13.96 -13.36
CA ALA A 221 -5.54 14.81 -12.51
C ALA A 221 -5.13 14.07 -11.23
N LYS A 222 -3.99 14.44 -10.66
CA LYS A 222 -3.43 13.83 -9.45
C LYS A 222 -3.19 14.91 -8.39
N PRO A 223 -4.27 15.59 -7.93
CA PRO A 223 -4.11 16.73 -7.04
C PRO A 223 -3.59 16.36 -5.65
N MET A 224 -3.92 15.17 -5.15
CA MET A 224 -3.56 14.69 -3.81
C MET A 224 -3.03 13.26 -3.84
N ASN A 225 -3.87 12.29 -4.12
CA ASN A 225 -3.51 10.88 -4.12
C ASN A 225 -3.47 10.33 -5.54
N TYR A 226 -2.68 9.26 -5.72
CA TYR A 226 -2.65 8.56 -6.99
C TYR A 226 -2.38 7.07 -6.82
N LEU A 227 -2.81 6.31 -7.81
CA LEU A 227 -2.53 4.91 -8.01
C LEU A 227 -1.60 4.77 -9.21
N MET A 228 -0.62 3.89 -9.12
CA MET A 228 0.29 3.57 -10.20
C MET A 228 0.34 2.07 -10.42
N HIS A 229 0.17 1.65 -11.67
CA HIS A 229 0.32 0.27 -12.10
C HIS A 229 1.66 0.10 -12.81
N LEU A 230 2.45 -0.81 -12.32
CA LEU A 230 3.75 -1.18 -12.85
C LEU A 230 3.73 -2.63 -13.33
N GLY A 231 4.59 -2.94 -14.30
CA GLY A 231 4.82 -4.31 -14.75
C GLY A 231 6.28 -4.69 -14.63
N LYS A 232 6.54 -5.93 -14.23
CA LYS A 232 7.87 -6.53 -14.36
C LYS A 232 7.99 -7.12 -15.77
N ALA A 233 9.05 -6.80 -16.49
CA ALA A 233 9.29 -7.34 -17.83
C ALA A 233 9.25 -8.89 -17.82
N GLU A 234 8.72 -9.48 -18.87
CA GLU A 234 8.89 -10.91 -19.12
C GLU A 234 10.38 -11.19 -19.36
N ARG A 235 10.88 -12.32 -18.86
CA ARG A 235 12.21 -12.76 -19.27
C ARG A 235 12.18 -13.01 -20.78
N GLU A 236 13.07 -12.36 -21.52
CA GLU A 236 13.33 -12.76 -22.90
C GLU A 236 13.67 -14.26 -22.89
N ARG A 237 12.96 -15.04 -23.70
CA ARG A 237 13.30 -16.46 -23.90
C ARG A 237 14.56 -16.46 -24.77
N GLU A 238 15.69 -16.79 -24.13
CA GLU A 238 16.90 -17.18 -24.85
C GLU A 238 16.68 -18.45 -25.67
#